data_de58cace2cce9999d776d24886f4a963
#
_entry.id   de58cace2cce9999d776d24886f4a963
#
_cell.length_a   1.000
_cell.length_b   1.000
_cell.length_c   1.000
_cell.angle_alpha   90.00
_cell.angle_beta   90.00
_cell.angle_gamma   90.00
#
_symmetry.space_group_name_H-M   'P 1'
#
loop_
_entity.id
_entity.type
_entity.pdbx_description
1 polymer ?
#
loop_
_entity_poly.entity_id
_entity_poly.type
_entity_poly.pdbx_seq_one_letter_code
_entity_poly.pdbx_strand_id
1 'polypeptide(L)'
;MAAPDAVPEPGWVVAQPFPNSSSRETFLRSADDDERVRIAYFRKPDAGTLYLRAWFGPRALGPPGHVHGGAMAAVLDEAMGAACWMNGHAVVAAQISISFVGMLPIGTDTTVEAWIDKIDGRKIHLRSHMKNPSGHMVTEGQGLFVVLKDEMLKSLDGLR
;
A
#
# COMPACT_ATOMS: atom_id res chain seq x y z
N MET A 1 3.91 2.16 21.96
CA MET A 1 3.57 3.36 21.13
C MET A 1 2.35 3.01 20.31
N ALA A 2 1.25 3.65 20.57
CA ALA A 2 0.02 3.39 19.81
C ALA A 2 0.05 4.12 18.47
N ALA A 3 -0.50 3.50 17.44
CA ALA A 3 -0.66 4.13 16.13
C ALA A 3 -1.66 5.29 16.24
N PRO A 4 -1.39 6.45 15.67
CA PRO A 4 -2.36 7.52 15.58
C PRO A 4 -3.48 7.16 14.60
N ASP A 5 -4.63 7.79 14.73
CA ASP A 5 -5.68 7.66 13.74
C ASP A 5 -5.20 8.13 12.36
N ALA A 6 -5.60 7.43 11.33
CA ALA A 6 -5.30 7.82 9.97
C ALA A 6 -6.23 8.97 9.54
N VAL A 7 -5.68 10.16 9.44
CA VAL A 7 -6.44 11.35 9.05
C VAL A 7 -6.31 11.55 7.55
N PRO A 8 -7.44 11.59 6.79
CA PRO A 8 -7.38 11.89 5.36
C PRO A 8 -6.98 13.34 5.11
N GLU A 9 -6.32 13.58 3.99
CA GLU A 9 -6.12 14.95 3.51
C GLU A 9 -7.41 15.52 2.89
N PRO A 10 -7.51 16.84 2.75
CA PRO A 10 -8.67 17.46 2.11
C PRO A 10 -8.97 16.86 0.72
N GLY A 11 -10.22 16.50 0.50
CA GLY A 11 -10.67 15.87 -0.74
C GLY A 11 -10.51 14.34 -0.80
N TRP A 12 -9.88 13.74 0.19
CA TRP A 12 -9.79 12.28 0.26
C TRP A 12 -11.06 11.69 0.88
N VAL A 13 -11.51 10.57 0.32
CA VAL A 13 -12.58 9.74 0.88
C VAL A 13 -12.05 8.33 1.14
N VAL A 14 -12.63 7.64 2.11
CA VAL A 14 -12.23 6.27 2.43
C VAL A 14 -12.42 5.36 1.21
N ALA A 15 -11.43 4.53 0.91
CA ALA A 15 -11.47 3.53 -0.15
C ALA A 15 -11.49 2.12 0.45
N GLN A 16 -12.15 1.20 -0.25
CA GLN A 16 -12.10 -0.23 0.02
C GLN A 16 -11.64 -0.95 -1.24
N PRO A 17 -10.33 -0.97 -1.52
CA PRO A 17 -9.82 -1.48 -2.78
C PRO A 17 -10.03 -2.99 -2.95
N PHE A 18 -9.96 -3.75 -1.87
CA PHE A 18 -10.07 -5.21 -1.93
C PHE A 18 -11.47 -5.67 -1.53
N PRO A 19 -12.09 -6.59 -2.29
CA PRO A 19 -13.38 -7.16 -1.92
C PRO A 19 -13.26 -7.98 -0.62
N ASN A 20 -14.24 -7.82 0.27
CA ASN A 20 -14.37 -8.59 1.53
C ASN A 20 -13.17 -8.52 2.49
N SER A 21 -12.37 -7.47 2.39
CA SER A 21 -11.14 -7.33 3.20
C SER A 21 -11.37 -6.71 4.59
N SER A 22 -12.57 -6.24 4.89
CA SER A 22 -12.85 -5.44 6.08
C SER A 22 -12.70 -6.18 7.42
N SER A 23 -12.71 -7.52 7.41
CA SER A 23 -12.67 -8.36 8.61
C SER A 23 -11.48 -9.31 8.70
N ARG A 24 -10.58 -9.30 7.72
CA ARG A 24 -9.45 -10.24 7.69
C ARG A 24 -8.16 -9.61 8.14
N GLU A 25 -7.43 -10.35 8.95
CA GLU A 25 -6.01 -10.09 9.18
C GLU A 25 -5.22 -10.40 7.91
N THR A 26 -4.28 -9.54 7.59
CA THR A 26 -3.33 -9.72 6.49
C THR A 26 -1.94 -9.39 6.99
N PHE A 27 -0.93 -9.55 6.13
CA PHE A 27 0.44 -9.23 6.49
C PHE A 27 0.61 -7.78 7.01
N LEU A 28 -0.15 -6.84 6.47
CA LEU A 28 -0.08 -5.42 6.84
C LEU A 28 -1.25 -4.95 7.72
N ARG A 29 -2.21 -5.83 8.01
CA ARG A 29 -3.38 -5.49 8.82
C ARG A 29 -3.56 -6.52 9.91
N SER A 30 -3.44 -6.10 11.15
CA SER A 30 -3.74 -6.90 12.33
C SER A 30 -4.96 -6.36 13.04
N ALA A 31 -5.78 -7.24 13.61
CA ALA A 31 -6.88 -6.85 14.48
C ALA A 31 -6.36 -6.27 15.80
N ASP A 32 -5.20 -6.74 16.24
CA ASP A 32 -4.52 -6.20 17.40
C ASP A 32 -3.58 -5.07 16.96
N ASP A 33 -3.49 -4.02 17.76
CA ASP A 33 -2.48 -2.98 17.58
C ASP A 33 -1.10 -3.60 17.81
N ASP A 34 -0.49 -4.04 16.73
CA ASP A 34 0.76 -4.76 16.81
C ASP A 34 1.99 -3.87 16.84
N GLU A 35 1.82 -2.58 16.90
CA GLU A 35 2.90 -1.60 16.91
C GLU A 35 3.86 -1.74 15.70
N ARG A 36 3.43 -2.40 14.64
CA ARG A 36 4.25 -2.60 13.43
C ARG A 36 3.91 -1.59 12.36
N VAL A 37 2.75 -1.74 11.76
CA VAL A 37 2.29 -0.88 10.67
C VAL A 37 0.79 -0.67 10.80
N ARG A 38 0.35 0.58 10.68
CA ARG A 38 -1.05 0.91 10.51
C ARG A 38 -1.23 1.52 9.13
N ILE A 39 -2.12 0.95 8.32
CA ILE A 39 -2.47 1.46 7.00
C ILE A 39 -3.95 1.81 6.90
N ALA A 40 -4.25 2.83 6.11
CA ALA A 40 -5.61 3.21 5.76
C ALA A 40 -5.65 3.67 4.31
N TYR A 41 -6.68 3.24 3.57
CA TYR A 41 -6.83 3.49 2.13
C TYR A 41 -7.78 4.65 1.88
N PHE A 42 -7.39 5.50 0.94
CA PHE A 42 -8.18 6.65 0.50
C PHE A 42 -8.11 6.78 -1.02
N ARG A 43 -9.06 7.53 -1.55
CA ARG A 43 -9.10 7.94 -2.96
C ARG A 43 -9.64 9.36 -3.07
N LYS A 44 -9.42 9.99 -4.20
CA LYS A 44 -10.16 11.18 -4.58
C LYS A 44 -11.30 10.76 -5.50
N PRO A 45 -12.49 11.38 -5.39
CA PRO A 45 -13.55 11.16 -6.38
C PRO A 45 -13.00 11.43 -7.79
N ASP A 46 -13.37 10.57 -8.75
CA ASP A 46 -13.03 10.69 -10.18
C ASP A 46 -11.53 10.61 -10.51
N ALA A 47 -10.68 10.12 -9.59
CA ALA A 47 -9.27 9.91 -9.81
C ALA A 47 -8.89 8.43 -9.64
N GLY A 48 -7.99 7.95 -10.51
CA GLY A 48 -7.50 6.57 -10.47
C GLY A 48 -6.36 6.33 -9.47
N THR A 49 -5.83 7.36 -8.86
CA THR A 49 -4.74 7.26 -7.88
C THR A 49 -5.27 6.79 -6.54
N LEU A 50 -4.60 5.79 -5.97
CA LEU A 50 -4.80 5.38 -4.60
C LEU A 50 -3.93 6.23 -3.67
N TYR A 51 -4.49 6.64 -2.56
CA TYR A 51 -3.78 7.29 -1.47
C TYR A 51 -3.83 6.38 -0.24
N LEU A 52 -2.73 6.37 0.51
CA LEU A 52 -2.63 5.52 1.69
C LEU A 52 -1.89 6.30 2.77
N ARG A 53 -2.40 6.22 4.00
CA ARG A 53 -1.67 6.67 5.18
C ARG A 53 -1.04 5.45 5.83
N ALA A 54 0.26 5.49 6.04
CA ALA A 54 1.02 4.41 6.65
C ALA A 54 1.86 4.95 7.80
N TRP A 55 1.59 4.44 8.98
CA TRP A 55 2.40 4.68 10.17
C TRP A 55 3.21 3.43 10.49
N PHE A 56 4.45 3.65 10.92
CA PHE A 56 5.36 2.56 11.28
C PHE A 56 5.76 2.68 12.74
N GLY A 57 5.41 1.68 13.51
CA GLY A 57 5.70 1.60 14.94
C GLY A 57 6.99 0.86 15.28
N PRO A 58 7.29 0.69 16.58
CA PRO A 58 8.54 0.09 17.05
C PRO A 58 8.83 -1.30 16.50
N ARG A 59 7.80 -2.08 16.16
CA ARG A 59 7.98 -3.43 15.60
C ARG A 59 8.32 -3.43 14.11
N ALA A 60 8.38 -2.27 13.46
CA ALA A 60 8.88 -2.12 12.08
C ALA A 60 10.36 -1.70 12.04
N LEU A 61 11.07 -1.82 13.15
CA LEU A 61 12.47 -1.39 13.29
C LEU A 61 13.41 -2.16 12.35
N GLY A 62 14.26 -1.42 11.65
CA GLY A 62 15.42 -1.90 10.90
C GLY A 62 16.71 -1.33 11.46
N PRO A 63 17.33 -0.31 10.81
CA PRO A 63 18.45 0.40 11.39
C PRO A 63 18.03 1.08 12.70
N PRO A 64 18.96 1.31 13.64
CA PRO A 64 18.62 1.93 14.91
C PRO A 64 17.75 3.19 14.76
N GLY A 65 16.58 3.19 15.38
CA GLY A 65 15.62 4.30 15.36
C GLY A 65 14.86 4.51 14.06
N HIS A 66 15.06 3.66 13.05
CA HIS A 66 14.48 3.84 11.72
C HIS A 66 13.71 2.61 11.24
N VAL A 67 12.80 2.87 10.32
CA VAL A 67 11.93 1.85 9.72
C VAL A 67 12.74 0.92 8.83
N HIS A 68 12.46 -0.37 8.91
CA HIS A 68 13.04 -1.39 8.06
C HIS A 68 12.63 -1.16 6.58
N GLY A 69 13.61 -1.24 5.68
CA GLY A 69 13.34 -1.07 4.24
C GLY A 69 12.30 -2.02 3.70
N GLY A 70 12.31 -3.27 4.16
CA GLY A 70 11.29 -4.25 3.79
C GLY A 70 9.88 -3.88 4.22
N ALA A 71 9.72 -3.17 5.34
CA ALA A 71 8.41 -2.68 5.78
C ALA A 71 7.88 -1.58 4.83
N MET A 72 8.73 -0.66 4.42
CA MET A 72 8.37 0.35 3.43
C MET A 72 8.05 -0.29 2.06
N ALA A 73 8.87 -1.25 1.63
CA ALA A 73 8.64 -1.98 0.39
C ALA A 73 7.30 -2.73 0.39
N ALA A 74 6.94 -3.37 1.50
CA ALA A 74 5.67 -4.07 1.65
C ALA A 74 4.48 -3.11 1.54
N VAL A 75 4.58 -1.91 2.09
CA VAL A 75 3.53 -0.89 1.97
C VAL A 75 3.39 -0.40 0.54
N LEU A 76 4.49 -0.20 -0.20
CA LEU A 76 4.41 0.19 -1.60
C LEU A 76 3.84 -0.93 -2.48
N ASP A 77 4.19 -2.18 -2.22
CA ASP A 77 3.59 -3.34 -2.90
C ASP A 77 2.07 -3.38 -2.68
N GLU A 78 1.63 -3.26 -1.45
CA GLU A 78 0.21 -3.19 -1.09
C GLU A 78 -0.50 -2.03 -1.78
N ALA A 79 0.09 -0.85 -1.79
CA ALA A 79 -0.50 0.33 -2.43
C ALA A 79 -0.66 0.16 -3.94
N MET A 80 0.33 -0.42 -4.62
CA MET A 80 0.25 -0.68 -6.05
C MET A 80 -0.83 -1.72 -6.37
N GLY A 81 -0.89 -2.82 -5.62
CA GLY A 81 -1.94 -3.80 -5.76
C GLY A 81 -3.32 -3.21 -5.50
N ALA A 82 -3.47 -2.45 -4.44
CA ALA A 82 -4.72 -1.77 -4.09
C ALA A 82 -5.17 -0.78 -5.18
N ALA A 83 -4.26 -0.06 -5.81
CA ALA A 83 -4.57 0.82 -6.94
C ALA A 83 -5.18 0.05 -8.12
N CYS A 84 -4.67 -1.14 -8.42
CA CYS A 84 -5.24 -2.01 -9.45
C CYS A 84 -6.65 -2.49 -9.09
N TRP A 85 -6.81 -3.05 -7.91
CA TRP A 85 -8.11 -3.58 -7.46
C TRP A 85 -9.17 -2.49 -7.37
N MET A 86 -8.81 -1.31 -6.89
CA MET A 86 -9.71 -0.15 -6.83
C MET A 86 -10.20 0.27 -8.22
N ASN A 87 -9.36 0.10 -9.25
CA ASN A 87 -9.68 0.42 -10.64
C ASN A 87 -10.26 -0.77 -11.42
N GLY A 88 -10.69 -1.82 -10.74
CA GLY A 88 -11.38 -2.95 -11.36
C GLY A 88 -10.47 -4.05 -11.90
N HIS A 89 -9.20 -4.05 -11.58
CA HIS A 89 -8.23 -5.06 -12.03
C HIS A 89 -7.83 -5.97 -10.88
N ALA A 90 -8.23 -7.24 -10.94
CA ALA A 90 -7.82 -8.26 -10.00
C ALA A 90 -6.44 -8.79 -10.39
N VAL A 91 -5.42 -8.46 -9.59
CA VAL A 91 -4.02 -8.70 -9.95
C VAL A 91 -3.24 -9.37 -8.82
N VAL A 92 -2.08 -9.89 -9.19
CA VAL A 92 -1.00 -10.25 -8.26
C VAL A 92 0.30 -9.63 -8.76
N ALA A 93 1.21 -9.33 -7.83
CA ALA A 93 2.52 -8.81 -8.15
C ALA A 93 3.37 -9.89 -8.85
N ALA A 94 3.98 -9.54 -9.97
CA ALA A 94 4.97 -10.36 -10.64
C ALA A 94 6.40 -9.88 -10.34
N GLN A 95 6.59 -8.56 -10.26
CA GLN A 95 7.89 -7.96 -9.97
C GLN A 95 7.68 -6.58 -9.36
N ILE A 96 8.47 -6.25 -8.35
CA ILE A 96 8.55 -4.90 -7.82
C ILE A 96 10.01 -4.45 -7.75
N SER A 97 10.21 -3.16 -7.94
CA SER A 97 11.50 -2.50 -7.80
C SER A 97 11.31 -1.31 -6.86
N ILE A 98 12.09 -1.28 -5.78
CA ILE A 98 11.98 -0.27 -4.73
C ILE A 98 13.31 0.48 -4.63
N SER A 99 13.23 1.81 -4.65
CA SER A 99 14.37 2.68 -4.40
C SER A 99 14.19 3.40 -3.07
N PHE A 100 15.18 3.29 -2.21
CA PHE A 100 15.22 3.94 -0.91
C PHE A 100 15.97 5.26 -1.04
N VAL A 101 15.27 6.37 -0.90
CA VAL A 101 15.80 7.72 -1.10
C VAL A 101 16.23 8.35 0.21
N GLY A 102 15.54 8.01 1.30
CA GLY A 102 15.83 8.53 2.62
C GLY A 102 15.47 7.55 3.73
N MET A 103 15.98 7.83 4.92
CA MET A 103 15.64 7.06 6.10
C MET A 103 14.36 7.61 6.72
N LEU A 104 13.56 6.73 7.30
CA LEU A 104 12.30 7.09 7.94
C LEU A 104 12.37 6.75 9.43
N PRO A 105 12.27 7.73 10.34
CA PRO A 105 12.23 7.45 11.76
C PRO A 105 11.00 6.64 12.17
N ILE A 106 11.16 5.75 13.14
CA ILE A 106 10.04 5.04 13.78
C ILE A 106 9.04 6.06 14.33
N GLY A 107 7.76 5.75 14.22
CA GLY A 107 6.67 6.61 14.69
C GLY A 107 6.21 7.65 13.67
N THR A 108 6.79 7.65 12.46
CA THR A 108 6.39 8.58 11.41
C THR A 108 5.11 8.10 10.72
N ASP A 109 4.17 9.02 10.53
CA ASP A 109 2.98 8.81 9.71
C ASP A 109 3.22 9.36 8.31
N THR A 110 3.18 8.49 7.31
CA THR A 110 3.54 8.79 5.93
C THR A 110 2.32 8.90 5.03
N THR A 111 2.50 9.58 3.90
CA THR A 111 1.55 9.61 2.79
C THR A 111 2.11 8.79 1.63
N VAL A 112 1.33 7.86 1.13
CA VAL A 112 1.67 7.01 -0.01
C VAL A 112 0.72 7.29 -1.16
N GLU A 113 1.24 7.35 -2.36
CA GLU A 113 0.47 7.44 -3.60
C GLU A 113 0.84 6.28 -4.50
N ALA A 114 -0.15 5.67 -5.16
CA ALA A 114 0.06 4.64 -6.16
C ALA A 114 -0.89 4.82 -7.33
N TRP A 115 -0.39 4.65 -8.54
CA TRP A 115 -1.18 4.84 -9.76
C TRP A 115 -0.74 3.90 -10.86
N ILE A 116 -1.67 3.62 -11.77
CA ILE A 116 -1.40 2.84 -12.98
C ILE A 116 -0.68 3.74 -13.98
N ASP A 117 0.50 3.32 -14.40
CA ASP A 117 1.32 4.03 -15.38
C ASP A 117 1.01 3.56 -16.82
N LYS A 118 0.84 2.24 -16.99
CA LYS A 118 0.58 1.63 -18.30
C LYS A 118 -0.14 0.29 -18.16
N ILE A 119 -1.07 0.03 -19.07
CA ILE A 119 -1.73 -1.28 -19.21
C ILE A 119 -1.32 -1.86 -20.56
N ASP A 120 -0.79 -3.08 -20.54
CA ASP A 120 -0.41 -3.86 -21.72
C ASP A 120 -1.00 -5.27 -21.60
N GLY A 121 -2.23 -5.45 -22.11
CA GLY A 121 -2.98 -6.68 -21.97
C GLY A 121 -3.20 -7.02 -20.48
N ARG A 122 -2.73 -8.19 -20.07
CA ARG A 122 -2.80 -8.62 -18.66
C ARG A 122 -1.71 -8.04 -17.77
N LYS A 123 -0.75 -7.33 -18.35
CA LYS A 123 0.37 -6.71 -17.61
C LYS A 123 0.02 -5.27 -17.30
N ILE A 124 0.08 -4.92 -16.04
CA ILE A 124 -0.18 -3.56 -15.55
C ILE A 124 1.09 -3.06 -14.86
N HIS A 125 1.57 -1.93 -15.34
CA HIS A 125 2.73 -1.24 -14.77
C HIS A 125 2.24 -0.14 -13.85
N LEU A 126 2.77 -0.12 -12.63
CA LEU A 126 2.40 0.85 -11.60
C LEU A 126 3.62 1.58 -11.09
N ARG A 127 3.35 2.75 -10.54
CA ARG A 127 4.29 3.55 -9.78
C ARG A 127 3.72 3.88 -8.43
N SER A 128 4.60 4.05 -7.47
CA SER A 128 4.24 4.50 -6.13
C SER A 128 5.37 5.29 -5.49
N HIS A 129 5.03 6.14 -4.54
CA HIS A 129 6.00 6.80 -3.69
C HIS A 129 5.43 7.04 -2.30
N MET A 130 6.35 7.13 -1.34
CA MET A 130 6.06 7.42 0.06
C MET A 130 6.74 8.71 0.45
N LYS A 131 6.01 9.61 1.07
CA LYS A 131 6.51 10.91 1.57
C LYS A 131 6.38 10.99 3.08
N ASN A 132 7.34 11.64 3.69
CA ASN A 132 7.27 12.00 5.11
C ASN A 132 6.31 13.19 5.34
N PRO A 133 6.01 13.56 6.60
CA PRO A 133 5.12 14.69 6.88
C PRO A 133 5.57 16.03 6.32
N SER A 134 6.88 16.20 6.06
CA SER A 134 7.41 17.41 5.42
C SER A 134 7.25 17.43 3.90
N GLY A 135 6.68 16.35 3.31
CA GLY A 135 6.49 16.23 1.88
C GLY A 135 7.70 15.73 1.10
N HIS A 136 8.79 15.34 1.77
CA HIS A 136 9.95 14.75 1.12
C HIS A 136 9.73 13.26 0.83
N MET A 137 10.11 12.84 -0.37
CA MET A 137 10.05 11.45 -0.76
C MET A 137 11.12 10.64 -0.02
N VAL A 138 10.71 9.54 0.62
CA VAL A 138 11.62 8.65 1.35
C VAL A 138 11.83 7.33 0.62
N THR A 139 10.86 6.89 -0.16
CA THR A 139 10.99 5.71 -1.00
C THR A 139 10.04 5.79 -2.18
N GLU A 140 10.42 5.16 -3.29
CA GLU A 140 9.59 5.05 -4.49
C GLU A 140 9.62 3.63 -5.03
N GLY A 141 8.58 3.23 -5.74
CA GLY A 141 8.45 1.91 -6.30
C GLY A 141 7.89 1.89 -7.70
N GLN A 142 8.25 0.86 -8.42
CA GLN A 142 7.65 0.47 -9.68
C GLN A 142 7.24 -0.99 -9.57
N GLY A 143 6.11 -1.34 -10.16
CA GLY A 143 5.62 -2.70 -10.12
C GLY A 143 5.09 -3.18 -11.46
N LEU A 144 5.31 -4.45 -11.73
CA LEU A 144 4.62 -5.19 -12.78
C LEU A 144 3.65 -6.14 -12.09
N PHE A 145 2.37 -5.91 -12.32
CA PHE A 145 1.29 -6.73 -11.80
C PHE A 145 0.59 -7.44 -12.97
N VAL A 146 0.07 -8.61 -12.71
CA VAL A 146 -0.56 -9.44 -13.75
C VAL A 146 -2.01 -9.69 -13.37
N VAL A 147 -2.91 -9.41 -14.30
CA VAL A 147 -4.34 -9.68 -14.13
C VAL A 147 -4.55 -11.17 -14.01
N LEU A 148 -5.26 -11.58 -12.96
CA LEU A 148 -5.61 -12.96 -12.71
C LEU A 148 -6.56 -13.48 -13.79
N LYS A 149 -6.32 -14.70 -14.26
CA LYS A 149 -7.26 -15.41 -15.12
C LYS A 149 -8.51 -15.82 -14.32
N ASP A 150 -9.65 -15.90 -14.96
CA ASP A 150 -10.93 -16.24 -14.32
C ASP A 150 -10.85 -17.54 -13.51
N GLU A 151 -10.15 -18.53 -14.00
CA GLU A 151 -9.95 -19.81 -13.30
C GLU A 151 -9.22 -19.63 -11.97
N MET A 152 -8.16 -18.81 -11.96
CA MET A 152 -7.40 -18.51 -10.75
C MET A 152 -8.22 -17.68 -9.77
N LEU A 153 -8.96 -16.71 -10.27
CA LEU A 153 -9.82 -15.86 -9.44
C LEU A 153 -10.91 -16.68 -8.76
N LYS A 154 -11.55 -17.62 -9.47
CA LYS A 154 -12.54 -18.56 -8.90
C LYS A 154 -11.93 -19.46 -7.84
N SER A 155 -10.70 -19.93 -8.05
CA SER A 155 -9.96 -20.72 -7.08
C SER A 155 -9.72 -19.94 -5.77
N LEU A 156 -9.39 -18.66 -5.87
CA LEU A 156 -9.22 -17.79 -4.70
C LEU A 156 -10.55 -17.52 -3.98
N ASP A 157 -11.64 -17.41 -4.71
CA ASP A 157 -12.98 -17.23 -4.12
C ASP A 157 -13.40 -18.42 -3.25
N GLY A 158 -12.99 -19.62 -3.59
CA GLY A 158 -13.24 -20.81 -2.78
C GLY A 158 -12.43 -20.87 -1.47
N LEU A 159 -11.44 -20.00 -1.30
CA LEU A 159 -10.60 -19.92 -0.10
C LEU A 159 -11.03 -18.78 0.87
N ARG A 160 -12.10 -18.07 0.56
CA ARG A 160 -12.63 -16.97 1.38
C ARG A 160 -13.51 -17.47 2.51
#